data_2492d88626d70f717f68aef0843b4e54
#
_entry.id   2492d88626d70f717f68aef0843b4e54
#
_cell.length_a   1.000
_cell.length_b   1.000
_cell.length_c   1.000
_cell.angle_alpha   90.00
_cell.angle_beta   90.00
_cell.angle_gamma   90.00
#
_symmetry.space_group_name_H-M   'P 1'
#
loop_
_entity.id
_entity.type
_entity.pdbx_description
1 polymer ?
#
loop_
_entity_poly.entity_id
_entity_poly.type
_entity_poly.pdbx_seq_one_letter_code
_entity_poly.pdbx_strand_id
1 'polypeptide(L)'
;ASDVYKRQTLWKKIVHNAWKSAEPGVLFWDTIIRESVPDCYADLGYKTVSTNPCGEIPLCPYDSCRLLAINLYSYVVNPFKPDAYFDFDLFKKHVALAQRIMDDIIDLELEKIERIMKKIDEDPENEEVKRAERVLWEKIYKKSGQGRRTGVGITAEGDMLAALGLRYGTEEATEFSEKVHKTVALGAYRSSVEMAKERGAFEIYNNEREQNNPFIKRLAEADPELYAEMKKYGRRNIACLTIAPTGTTSLMTQTTSGIEPVFLPVYKRRRKVNPNDTNVHVDFVDETGDAFEEYIVFHHKFVTWMEANGYDPARRYTQEEIDELVAKSPYYKATSNDVDWLMKVKMQGRIQKWVDHSISVTINLPNDVDEDLVNRLYVEAWKSGCKGCTVYRDGSRSGVLISTKSEKKEELPPCKPPTVVEVRPKVLEADVVRFQNNKEKWVAFVGLLDGHPYEIFTGLQDDDEGILLPKSVTCGRIIKNVDEDGTKRYDFQFENKRGYKTTIEGLSEKFNKEYWNYAKLISGVLRYRMPIEQVIKLVGSLQLNSESINTWKNGVERALKKYIQDGTEAKGKKCPNCGNETLVYQEGCLICTTCGASRCG
;
A
#
# COMPACT_ATOMS: atom_id res chain seq x y z
N ALA A 1 -1.64 35.22 17.19
CA ALA A 1 -0.57 35.10 16.17
C ALA A 1 0.30 33.84 16.41
N SER A 2 0.75 33.59 17.66
CA SER A 2 1.61 32.42 17.98
C SER A 2 0.93 31.07 17.68
N ASP A 3 -0.35 30.94 17.94
CA ASP A 3 -1.10 29.68 17.72
C ASP A 3 -1.37 29.42 16.24
N VAL A 4 -1.62 30.46 15.46
CA VAL A 4 -1.75 30.33 13.99
C VAL A 4 -0.42 29.89 13.38
N TYR A 5 0.69 30.47 13.81
CA TYR A 5 2.03 30.05 13.35
C TYR A 5 2.35 28.58 13.70
N LYS A 6 2.00 28.14 14.92
CA LYS A 6 2.18 26.75 15.35
C LYS A 6 1.33 25.79 14.50
N ARG A 7 0.08 26.14 14.18
CA ARG A 7 -0.81 25.33 13.31
C ARG A 7 -0.26 25.22 11.90
N GLN A 8 0.22 26.33 11.32
CA GLN A 8 0.85 26.32 9.99
C GLN A 8 2.10 25.42 9.96
N THR A 9 2.91 25.46 11.02
CA THR A 9 4.11 24.63 11.13
C THR A 9 3.74 23.14 11.22
N LEU A 10 2.70 22.82 11.99
CA LEU A 10 2.20 21.44 12.07
C LEU A 10 1.66 20.96 10.71
N TRP A 11 0.87 21.80 10.04
CA TRP A 11 0.33 21.46 8.72
C TRP A 11 1.43 21.19 7.70
N LYS A 12 2.45 22.06 7.63
CA LYS A 12 3.61 21.84 6.77
C LYS A 12 4.31 20.51 7.04
N LYS A 13 4.43 20.10 8.31
CA LYS A 13 5.01 18.80 8.67
C LYS A 13 4.15 17.62 8.20
N ILE A 14 2.82 17.73 8.30
CA ILE A 14 1.87 16.71 7.79
C ILE A 14 2.04 16.57 6.29
N VAL A 15 2.02 17.67 5.54
CA VAL A 15 2.18 17.68 4.08
C VAL A 15 3.54 17.11 3.67
N HIS A 16 4.63 17.54 4.31
CA HIS A 16 5.98 17.04 4.05
C HIS A 16 6.08 15.52 4.26
N ASN A 17 5.55 15.01 5.36
CA ASN A 17 5.61 13.59 5.65
C ASN A 17 4.75 12.77 4.66
N ALA A 18 3.57 13.26 4.30
CA ALA A 18 2.73 12.62 3.30
C ALA A 18 3.42 12.56 1.93
N TRP A 19 4.07 13.65 1.51
CA TRP A 19 4.87 13.70 0.29
C TRP A 19 6.07 12.75 0.34
N LYS A 20 6.80 12.72 1.47
CA LYS A 20 8.06 11.95 1.63
C LYS A 20 7.82 10.45 1.78
N SER A 21 6.78 10.05 2.53
CA SER A 21 6.58 8.67 2.97
C SER A 21 5.16 8.13 2.78
N ALA A 22 4.29 8.86 2.07
CA ALA A 22 2.87 8.56 1.91
C ALA A 22 2.10 8.40 3.24
N GLU A 23 2.61 8.98 4.32
CA GLU A 23 1.99 8.99 5.65
C GLU A 23 2.19 10.35 6.33
N PRO A 24 1.18 10.85 7.04
CA PRO A 24 -0.14 10.23 7.29
C PRO A 24 -1.16 10.49 6.15
N GLY A 25 -2.15 9.61 6.00
CA GLY A 25 -3.43 9.99 5.43
C GLY A 25 -4.15 10.96 6.37
N VAL A 26 -5.04 11.77 5.84
CA VAL A 26 -5.75 12.81 6.61
C VAL A 26 -7.23 12.47 6.69
N LEU A 27 -7.80 12.55 7.89
CA LEU A 27 -9.23 12.48 8.15
C LEU A 27 -9.72 13.88 8.55
N PHE A 28 -10.76 14.37 7.90
CA PHE A 28 -11.41 15.63 8.23
C PHE A 28 -12.50 15.38 9.27
N TRP A 29 -12.10 15.31 10.54
CA TRP A 29 -12.93 14.83 11.63
C TRP A 29 -14.21 15.61 11.82
N ASP A 30 -14.17 16.94 11.69
CA ASP A 30 -15.36 17.77 11.79
C ASP A 30 -16.36 17.46 10.68
N THR A 31 -15.90 17.19 9.47
CA THR A 31 -16.75 16.77 8.35
C THR A 31 -17.34 15.39 8.61
N ILE A 32 -16.55 14.45 9.13
CA ILE A 32 -17.03 13.10 9.49
C ILE A 32 -18.18 13.23 10.47
N ILE A 33 -17.99 13.91 11.60
CA ILE A 33 -18.99 14.02 12.65
C ILE A 33 -20.25 14.79 12.18
N ARG A 34 -20.07 15.88 11.47
CA ARG A 34 -21.17 16.70 10.96
C ARG A 34 -22.09 15.93 10.00
N GLU A 35 -21.51 15.11 9.13
CA GLU A 35 -22.23 14.36 8.09
C GLU A 35 -22.67 12.96 8.56
N SER A 36 -22.16 12.47 9.70
CA SER A 36 -22.44 11.13 10.20
C SER A 36 -23.87 11.01 10.72
N VAL A 37 -24.65 10.11 10.15
CA VAL A 37 -25.99 9.79 10.62
C VAL A 37 -25.96 9.05 11.97
N PRO A 38 -25.07 8.04 12.19
CA PRO A 38 -24.94 7.39 13.49
C PRO A 38 -24.61 8.34 14.65
N ASP A 39 -23.88 9.42 14.43
CA ASP A 39 -23.56 10.39 15.48
C ASP A 39 -24.77 11.19 15.98
N CYS A 40 -25.92 11.15 15.27
CA CYS A 40 -27.19 11.62 15.80
C CYS A 40 -27.64 10.84 17.04
N TYR A 41 -27.06 9.66 17.28
CA TYR A 41 -27.30 8.76 18.41
C TYR A 41 -26.06 8.64 19.32
N ALA A 42 -25.21 9.66 19.37
CA ALA A 42 -23.94 9.64 20.10
C ALA A 42 -24.13 9.35 21.60
N ASP A 43 -25.17 9.92 22.23
CA ASP A 43 -25.57 9.69 23.64
C ASP A 43 -26.08 8.28 23.90
N LEU A 44 -26.53 7.57 22.86
CA LEU A 44 -26.94 6.15 22.90
C LEU A 44 -25.78 5.19 22.53
N GLY A 45 -24.55 5.68 22.54
CA GLY A 45 -23.34 4.90 22.32
C GLY A 45 -22.92 4.72 20.87
N TYR A 46 -23.45 5.54 19.93
CA TYR A 46 -23.07 5.53 18.52
C TYR A 46 -22.11 6.66 18.14
N LYS A 47 -21.49 7.32 19.13
CA LYS A 47 -20.46 8.32 18.89
C LYS A 47 -19.29 7.72 18.13
N THR A 48 -18.95 8.30 17.00
CA THR A 48 -17.76 7.93 16.23
C THR A 48 -16.48 8.25 17.01
N VAL A 49 -15.61 7.26 17.17
CA VAL A 49 -14.34 7.38 17.91
C VAL A 49 -13.13 7.04 17.06
N SER A 50 -13.31 6.30 15.98
CA SER A 50 -12.25 5.87 15.07
C SER A 50 -12.84 5.55 13.69
N THR A 51 -11.98 5.08 12.78
CA THR A 51 -12.40 4.45 11.52
C THR A 51 -11.82 3.04 11.45
N ASN A 52 -12.30 2.23 10.51
CA ASN A 52 -11.58 1.04 10.08
C ASN A 52 -10.21 1.43 9.44
N PRO A 53 -9.28 0.48 9.20
CA PRO A 53 -7.93 0.80 8.72
C PRO A 53 -7.88 1.61 7.42
N CYS A 54 -8.82 1.38 6.49
CA CYS A 54 -8.86 2.08 5.20
C CYS A 54 -9.65 3.40 5.23
N GLY A 55 -10.28 3.75 6.37
CA GLY A 55 -10.92 5.04 6.60
C GLY A 55 -12.33 5.21 6.02
N GLU A 56 -12.89 4.20 5.35
CA GLU A 56 -14.22 4.32 4.72
C GLU A 56 -15.39 4.15 5.67
N ILE A 57 -15.19 3.60 6.88
CA ILE A 57 -16.26 3.46 7.86
C ILE A 57 -15.87 4.13 9.18
N PRO A 58 -16.41 5.31 9.49
CA PRO A 58 -16.38 5.87 10.83
C PRO A 58 -17.18 4.98 11.79
N LEU A 59 -16.56 4.57 12.89
CA LEU A 59 -17.09 3.57 13.81
C LEU A 59 -17.19 4.08 15.24
N CYS A 60 -18.27 3.68 15.90
CA CYS A 60 -18.39 3.69 17.36
C CYS A 60 -17.78 2.42 17.97
N PRO A 61 -17.54 2.36 19.30
CA PRO A 61 -17.03 1.15 19.94
C PRO A 61 -17.96 -0.06 19.72
N TYR A 62 -17.34 -1.22 19.52
CA TYR A 62 -17.99 -2.53 19.35
C TYR A 62 -18.85 -2.69 18.09
N ASP A 63 -18.76 -1.77 17.14
CA ASP A 63 -19.44 -1.90 15.84
C ASP A 63 -18.54 -2.55 14.78
N SER A 64 -19.12 -2.92 13.66
CA SER A 64 -18.46 -3.73 12.63
C SER A 64 -18.50 -3.07 11.26
N CYS A 65 -17.46 -3.36 10.48
CA CYS A 65 -17.32 -2.97 9.08
C CYS A 65 -17.82 -4.11 8.17
N ARG A 66 -18.98 -3.93 7.54
CA ARG A 66 -19.57 -4.89 6.60
C ARG A 66 -19.63 -4.27 5.22
N LEU A 67 -19.13 -4.97 4.21
CA LEU A 67 -18.90 -4.43 2.87
C LEU A 67 -19.56 -5.28 1.80
N LEU A 68 -20.21 -4.61 0.84
CA LEU A 68 -20.65 -5.17 -0.43
C LEU A 68 -20.34 -4.16 -1.53
N ALA A 69 -19.72 -4.61 -2.62
CA ALA A 69 -19.39 -3.75 -3.75
C ALA A 69 -20.14 -4.19 -5.01
N ILE A 70 -20.93 -3.28 -5.59
CA ILE A 70 -21.63 -3.48 -6.86
C ILE A 70 -20.67 -3.11 -7.99
N ASN A 71 -20.47 -4.00 -8.95
CA ASN A 71 -19.63 -3.76 -10.12
C ASN A 71 -20.35 -2.87 -11.14
N LEU A 72 -19.99 -1.59 -11.19
CA LEU A 72 -20.64 -0.60 -12.06
C LEU A 72 -20.48 -0.91 -13.55
N TYR A 73 -19.36 -1.48 -13.95
CA TYR A 73 -19.13 -1.83 -15.36
C TYR A 73 -20.18 -2.81 -15.90
N SER A 74 -20.75 -3.66 -15.05
CA SER A 74 -21.78 -4.64 -15.43
C SER A 74 -23.10 -4.03 -15.89
N TYR A 75 -23.31 -2.74 -15.67
CA TYR A 75 -24.52 -2.01 -16.08
C TYR A 75 -24.33 -1.17 -17.33
N VAL A 76 -23.12 -1.20 -17.92
CA VAL A 76 -22.88 -0.52 -19.19
C VAL A 76 -23.31 -1.44 -20.33
N VAL A 77 -24.30 -1.02 -21.09
CA VAL A 77 -24.77 -1.68 -22.31
C VAL A 77 -23.96 -1.15 -23.48
N ASN A 78 -23.56 -2.01 -24.42
CA ASN A 78 -22.70 -1.69 -25.57
C ASN A 78 -21.40 -0.95 -25.17
N PRO A 79 -20.60 -1.49 -24.22
CA PRO A 79 -19.42 -0.79 -23.71
C PRO A 79 -18.45 -0.41 -24.84
N PHE A 80 -17.87 0.79 -24.76
CA PHE A 80 -16.91 1.35 -25.71
C PHE A 80 -17.43 1.60 -27.12
N LYS A 81 -18.74 1.59 -27.29
CA LYS A 81 -19.41 1.90 -28.60
C LYS A 81 -20.11 3.25 -28.52
N PRO A 82 -20.40 3.91 -29.66
CA PRO A 82 -21.07 5.20 -29.69
C PRO A 82 -22.45 5.22 -29.04
N ASP A 83 -23.13 4.08 -28.99
CA ASP A 83 -24.45 3.88 -28.38
C ASP A 83 -24.38 3.29 -26.95
N ALA A 84 -23.23 3.38 -26.29
CA ALA A 84 -23.07 2.94 -24.93
C ALA A 84 -23.97 3.76 -23.98
N TYR A 85 -24.62 3.06 -23.05
CA TYR A 85 -25.43 3.70 -22.00
C TYR A 85 -25.40 2.89 -20.72
N PHE A 86 -25.73 3.53 -19.59
CA PHE A 86 -25.83 2.89 -18.30
C PHE A 86 -27.28 2.50 -17.99
N ASP A 87 -27.53 1.23 -17.71
CA ASP A 87 -28.86 0.69 -17.38
C ASP A 87 -29.22 1.02 -15.92
N PHE A 88 -29.76 2.22 -15.71
CA PHE A 88 -30.19 2.67 -14.38
C PHE A 88 -31.34 1.85 -13.80
N ASP A 89 -32.22 1.25 -14.63
CA ASP A 89 -33.36 0.51 -14.11
C ASP A 89 -32.96 -0.83 -13.54
N LEU A 90 -32.06 -1.55 -14.22
CA LEU A 90 -31.44 -2.75 -13.67
C LEU A 90 -30.58 -2.43 -12.43
N PHE A 91 -29.82 -1.35 -12.50
CA PHE A 91 -28.96 -0.90 -11.40
C PHE A 91 -29.76 -0.62 -10.13
N LYS A 92 -30.85 0.15 -10.19
CA LYS A 92 -31.74 0.42 -9.05
C LYS A 92 -32.26 -0.85 -8.39
N LYS A 93 -32.69 -1.83 -9.20
CA LYS A 93 -33.15 -3.14 -8.70
C LYS A 93 -32.04 -3.84 -7.90
N HIS A 94 -30.83 -3.87 -8.44
CA HIS A 94 -29.70 -4.55 -7.78
C HIS A 94 -29.20 -3.79 -6.56
N VAL A 95 -29.25 -2.45 -6.53
CA VAL A 95 -28.95 -1.66 -5.32
C VAL A 95 -29.92 -2.03 -4.19
N ALA A 96 -31.21 -2.13 -4.48
CA ALA A 96 -32.21 -2.53 -3.47
C ALA A 96 -31.95 -3.94 -2.93
N LEU A 97 -31.61 -4.90 -3.80
CA LEU A 97 -31.26 -6.26 -3.42
C LEU A 97 -29.96 -6.30 -2.61
N ALA A 98 -28.94 -5.52 -3.00
CA ALA A 98 -27.67 -5.42 -2.29
C ALA A 98 -27.86 -4.95 -0.84
N GLN A 99 -28.69 -3.93 -0.62
CA GLN A 99 -29.01 -3.46 0.73
C GLN A 99 -29.74 -4.53 1.55
N ARG A 100 -30.64 -5.30 0.94
CA ARG A 100 -31.34 -6.41 1.61
C ARG A 100 -30.37 -7.52 1.99
N ILE A 101 -29.50 -7.95 1.08
CA ILE A 101 -28.47 -8.96 1.35
C ILE A 101 -27.57 -8.52 2.51
N MET A 102 -27.21 -7.24 2.57
CA MET A 102 -26.38 -6.71 3.66
C MET A 102 -27.10 -6.74 5.01
N ASP A 103 -28.41 -6.54 5.06
CA ASP A 103 -29.19 -6.70 6.29
C ASP A 103 -29.26 -8.18 6.70
N ASP A 104 -29.44 -9.10 5.76
CA ASP A 104 -29.46 -10.54 6.02
C ASP A 104 -28.07 -11.04 6.53
N ILE A 105 -26.96 -10.47 6.06
CA ILE A 105 -25.60 -10.75 6.58
C ILE A 105 -25.50 -10.39 8.07
N ILE A 106 -26.19 -9.34 8.52
CA ILE A 106 -26.20 -8.98 9.96
C ILE A 106 -26.90 -10.07 10.78
N ASP A 107 -27.98 -10.64 10.29
CA ASP A 107 -28.66 -11.74 10.98
C ASP A 107 -27.76 -12.98 11.09
N LEU A 108 -27.04 -13.33 10.02
CA LEU A 108 -26.04 -14.40 10.04
C LEU A 108 -24.87 -14.11 11.01
N GLU A 109 -24.46 -12.86 11.12
CA GLU A 109 -23.44 -12.43 12.09
C GLU A 109 -23.95 -12.59 13.52
N LEU A 110 -25.18 -12.18 13.81
CA LEU A 110 -25.80 -12.34 15.13
C LEU A 110 -25.91 -13.81 15.52
N GLU A 111 -26.38 -14.69 14.64
CA GLU A 111 -26.37 -16.14 14.85
C GLU A 111 -24.97 -16.68 15.15
N LYS A 112 -23.95 -16.18 14.45
CA LYS A 112 -22.57 -16.58 14.66
C LYS A 112 -22.07 -16.14 16.04
N ILE A 113 -22.42 -14.93 16.47
CA ILE A 113 -22.04 -14.41 17.79
C ILE A 113 -22.72 -15.23 18.90
N GLU A 114 -23.97 -15.63 18.74
CA GLU A 114 -24.68 -16.52 19.68
C GLU A 114 -23.94 -17.86 19.83
N ARG A 115 -23.48 -18.44 18.72
CA ARG A 115 -22.66 -19.67 18.74
C ARG A 115 -21.31 -19.46 19.44
N ILE A 116 -20.69 -18.29 19.26
CA ILE A 116 -19.45 -17.95 19.95
C ILE A 116 -19.70 -17.84 21.46
N MET A 117 -20.75 -17.13 21.88
CA MET A 117 -21.09 -17.00 23.30
C MET A 117 -21.38 -18.36 23.95
N LYS A 118 -22.10 -19.24 23.23
CA LYS A 118 -22.32 -20.62 23.71
C LYS A 118 -21.01 -21.40 23.84
N LYS A 119 -20.09 -21.25 22.87
CA LYS A 119 -18.77 -21.88 22.94
C LYS A 119 -17.97 -21.41 24.16
N ILE A 120 -17.99 -20.10 24.46
CA ILE A 120 -17.32 -19.53 25.64
C ILE A 120 -17.83 -20.19 26.92
N ASP A 121 -19.14 -20.41 27.04
CA ASP A 121 -19.74 -21.07 28.23
C ASP A 121 -19.23 -22.51 28.40
N GLU A 122 -19.05 -23.23 27.29
CA GLU A 122 -18.61 -24.64 27.24
C GLU A 122 -17.08 -24.81 27.29
N ASP A 123 -16.29 -23.74 27.15
CA ASP A 123 -14.83 -23.78 27.09
C ASP A 123 -14.25 -24.10 28.49
N PRO A 124 -13.21 -24.95 28.60
CA PRO A 124 -12.55 -25.30 29.86
C PRO A 124 -11.65 -24.20 30.45
N GLU A 125 -11.66 -23.00 29.88
CA GLU A 125 -10.87 -21.87 30.35
C GLU A 125 -11.28 -21.33 31.72
N ASN A 126 -10.41 -20.49 32.29
CA ASN A 126 -10.66 -19.81 33.56
C ASN A 126 -11.90 -18.90 33.46
N GLU A 127 -12.73 -18.92 34.51
CA GLU A 127 -13.99 -18.14 34.59
C GLU A 127 -13.80 -16.62 34.44
N GLU A 128 -12.63 -16.08 34.78
CA GLU A 128 -12.30 -14.67 34.60
C GLU A 128 -12.11 -14.33 33.12
N VAL A 129 -11.44 -15.21 32.36
CA VAL A 129 -11.26 -15.11 30.91
C VAL A 129 -12.60 -15.21 30.20
N LYS A 130 -13.40 -16.26 30.52
CA LYS A 130 -14.74 -16.45 29.96
C LYS A 130 -15.63 -15.22 30.15
N ARG A 131 -15.59 -14.65 31.36
CA ARG A 131 -16.37 -13.44 31.67
C ARG A 131 -15.94 -12.26 30.83
N ALA A 132 -14.64 -12.05 30.64
CA ALA A 132 -14.12 -10.96 29.83
C ALA A 132 -14.53 -11.10 28.36
N GLU A 133 -14.38 -12.30 27.79
CA GLU A 133 -14.79 -12.61 26.42
C GLU A 133 -16.30 -12.46 26.22
N ARG A 134 -17.10 -13.01 27.14
CA ARG A 134 -18.55 -12.90 27.08
C ARG A 134 -19.02 -11.44 27.07
N VAL A 135 -18.51 -10.62 27.99
CA VAL A 135 -18.82 -9.18 28.04
C VAL A 135 -18.48 -8.47 26.74
N LEU A 136 -17.37 -8.84 26.08
CA LEU A 136 -16.98 -8.29 24.79
C LEU A 136 -18.02 -8.66 23.70
N TRP A 137 -18.35 -9.95 23.58
CA TRP A 137 -19.25 -10.44 22.54
C TRP A 137 -20.69 -9.99 22.75
N GLU A 138 -21.15 -9.86 23.98
CA GLU A 138 -22.46 -9.26 24.31
C GLU A 138 -22.56 -7.80 23.85
N LYS A 139 -21.48 -7.01 24.02
CA LYS A 139 -21.43 -5.64 23.54
C LYS A 139 -21.46 -5.56 22.00
N ILE A 140 -20.73 -6.45 21.33
CA ILE A 140 -20.72 -6.55 19.86
C ILE A 140 -22.11 -6.97 19.36
N TYR A 141 -22.72 -8.00 19.96
CA TYR A 141 -24.05 -8.49 19.63
C TYR A 141 -25.10 -7.38 19.72
N LYS A 142 -25.12 -6.70 20.88
CA LYS A 142 -26.03 -5.58 21.10
C LYS A 142 -25.84 -4.47 20.08
N LYS A 143 -24.60 -4.08 19.80
CA LYS A 143 -24.28 -3.00 18.87
C LYS A 143 -24.68 -3.37 17.44
N SER A 144 -24.39 -4.58 16.99
CA SER A 144 -24.76 -5.09 15.67
C SER A 144 -26.27 -5.17 15.48
N GLY A 145 -27.00 -5.73 16.44
CA GLY A 145 -28.45 -5.87 16.38
C GLY A 145 -29.21 -4.55 16.48
N GLN A 146 -28.77 -3.66 17.38
CA GLN A 146 -29.46 -2.40 17.67
C GLN A 146 -29.35 -1.39 16.53
N GLY A 147 -28.20 -1.27 15.86
CA GLY A 147 -27.97 -0.28 14.78
C GLY A 147 -28.10 -0.86 13.39
N ARG A 148 -27.76 -2.13 13.22
CA ARG A 148 -27.80 -2.83 11.92
C ARG A 148 -27.08 -2.05 10.82
N ARG A 149 -25.83 -1.65 11.10
CA ARG A 149 -24.97 -0.90 10.16
C ARG A 149 -24.60 -1.76 8.95
N THR A 150 -24.78 -1.24 7.74
CA THR A 150 -24.35 -1.85 6.47
C THR A 150 -23.38 -0.95 5.73
N GLY A 151 -22.73 -1.47 4.70
CA GLY A 151 -21.79 -0.74 3.85
C GLY A 151 -21.93 -1.18 2.40
N VAL A 152 -23.03 -0.81 1.75
CA VAL A 152 -23.20 -0.98 0.31
C VAL A 152 -22.36 0.08 -0.41
N GLY A 153 -21.52 -0.37 -1.33
CA GLY A 153 -20.67 0.48 -2.16
C GLY A 153 -20.57 -0.04 -3.58
N ILE A 154 -19.55 0.45 -4.26
CA ILE A 154 -19.32 0.12 -5.66
C ILE A 154 -17.86 -0.24 -5.93
N THR A 155 -17.62 -0.80 -7.10
CA THR A 155 -16.30 -0.98 -7.72
C THR A 155 -16.40 -0.70 -9.21
N ALA A 156 -15.28 -0.57 -9.91
CA ALA A 156 -15.22 -0.36 -11.35
C ALA A 156 -15.68 1.02 -11.85
N GLU A 157 -15.59 2.07 -11.03
CA GLU A 157 -15.96 3.43 -11.47
C GLU A 157 -15.16 3.87 -12.70
N GLY A 158 -13.83 3.69 -12.70
CA GLY A 158 -12.97 4.11 -13.80
C GLY A 158 -13.30 3.39 -15.10
N ASP A 159 -13.54 2.09 -15.04
CA ASP A 159 -13.92 1.30 -16.24
C ASP A 159 -15.34 1.57 -16.72
N MET A 160 -16.29 1.83 -15.82
CA MET A 160 -17.62 2.26 -16.19
C MET A 160 -17.59 3.56 -16.99
N LEU A 161 -16.86 4.57 -16.49
CA LEU A 161 -16.71 5.85 -17.17
C LEU A 161 -16.05 5.68 -18.54
N ALA A 162 -14.95 4.94 -18.60
CA ALA A 162 -14.27 4.66 -19.86
C ALA A 162 -15.18 3.95 -20.87
N ALA A 163 -15.95 2.96 -20.43
CA ALA A 163 -16.88 2.21 -21.28
C ALA A 163 -18.03 3.06 -21.84
N LEU A 164 -18.40 4.13 -21.14
CA LEU A 164 -19.38 5.12 -21.58
C LEU A 164 -18.76 6.23 -22.45
N GLY A 165 -17.45 6.21 -22.69
CA GLY A 165 -16.74 7.27 -23.40
C GLY A 165 -16.51 8.54 -22.54
N LEU A 166 -16.73 8.47 -21.23
CA LEU A 166 -16.51 9.56 -20.29
C LEU A 166 -15.07 9.48 -19.74
N ARG A 167 -14.28 10.53 -19.98
CA ARG A 167 -12.90 10.55 -19.49
C ARG A 167 -12.85 10.87 -18.00
N TYR A 168 -12.31 9.97 -17.21
CA TYR A 168 -12.08 10.19 -15.78
C TYR A 168 -11.28 11.48 -15.55
N GLY A 169 -11.65 12.27 -14.53
CA GLY A 169 -11.03 13.56 -14.25
C GLY A 169 -11.58 14.74 -15.04
N THR A 170 -12.76 14.61 -15.67
CA THR A 170 -13.49 15.72 -16.28
C THR A 170 -14.75 16.06 -15.48
N GLU A 171 -15.31 17.24 -15.70
CA GLU A 171 -16.57 17.67 -15.06
C GLU A 171 -17.73 16.76 -15.48
N GLU A 172 -17.82 16.40 -16.76
CA GLU A 172 -18.86 15.52 -17.28
C GLU A 172 -18.84 14.14 -16.61
N ALA A 173 -17.65 13.54 -16.47
CA ALA A 173 -17.49 12.28 -15.75
C ALA A 173 -17.87 12.44 -14.27
N THR A 174 -17.54 13.57 -13.65
CA THR A 174 -17.85 13.87 -12.24
C THR A 174 -19.37 14.00 -12.03
N GLU A 175 -20.08 14.68 -12.92
CA GLU A 175 -21.54 14.80 -12.87
C GLU A 175 -22.22 13.43 -13.05
N PHE A 176 -21.73 12.61 -13.97
CA PHE A 176 -22.24 11.27 -14.17
C PHE A 176 -22.02 10.38 -12.93
N SER A 177 -20.83 10.42 -12.35
CA SER A 177 -20.51 9.71 -11.11
C SER A 177 -21.41 10.14 -9.95
N GLU A 178 -21.64 11.45 -9.77
CA GLU A 178 -22.58 11.94 -8.75
C GLU A 178 -23.99 11.38 -8.98
N LYS A 179 -24.48 11.33 -10.23
CA LYS A 179 -25.78 10.73 -10.56
C LYS A 179 -25.85 9.24 -10.20
N VAL A 180 -24.79 8.48 -10.49
CA VAL A 180 -24.70 7.06 -10.13
C VAL A 180 -24.77 6.88 -8.61
N HIS A 181 -23.96 7.62 -7.85
CA HIS A 181 -23.92 7.51 -6.39
C HIS A 181 -25.18 8.04 -5.69
N LYS A 182 -25.81 9.07 -6.25
CA LYS A 182 -27.15 9.50 -5.84
C LYS A 182 -28.17 8.37 -6.00
N THR A 183 -28.11 7.64 -7.11
CA THR A 183 -28.99 6.49 -7.36
C THR A 183 -28.76 5.37 -6.35
N VAL A 184 -27.49 5.09 -5.99
CA VAL A 184 -27.16 4.12 -4.92
C VAL A 184 -27.74 4.57 -3.59
N ALA A 185 -27.55 5.84 -3.22
CA ALA A 185 -28.03 6.37 -1.94
C ALA A 185 -29.56 6.26 -1.82
N LEU A 186 -30.29 6.77 -2.80
CA LEU A 186 -31.75 6.73 -2.80
C LEU A 186 -32.28 5.28 -2.83
N GLY A 187 -31.67 4.40 -3.64
CA GLY A 187 -32.06 3.00 -3.75
C GLY A 187 -31.83 2.20 -2.48
N ALA A 188 -30.68 2.37 -1.82
CA ALA A 188 -30.35 1.68 -0.58
C ALA A 188 -31.24 2.17 0.59
N TYR A 189 -31.44 3.47 0.72
CA TYR A 189 -32.31 4.02 1.76
C TYR A 189 -33.78 3.62 1.55
N ARG A 190 -34.28 3.62 0.31
CA ARG A 190 -35.61 3.12 0.00
C ARG A 190 -35.76 1.64 0.37
N SER A 191 -34.79 0.81 0.01
CA SER A 191 -34.78 -0.61 0.40
C SER A 191 -34.77 -0.79 1.93
N SER A 192 -33.99 0.04 2.64
CA SER A 192 -33.95 0.02 4.10
C SER A 192 -35.29 0.43 4.75
N VAL A 193 -36.04 1.36 4.13
CA VAL A 193 -37.41 1.72 4.54
C VAL A 193 -38.39 0.58 4.27
N GLU A 194 -38.33 -0.06 3.11
CA GLU A 194 -39.17 -1.22 2.79
C GLU A 194 -38.91 -2.37 3.77
N MET A 195 -37.65 -2.65 4.10
CA MET A 195 -37.33 -3.65 5.12
C MET A 195 -37.83 -3.25 6.52
N ALA A 196 -37.88 -1.96 6.84
CA ALA A 196 -38.48 -1.51 8.10
C ALA A 196 -39.99 -1.75 8.17
N LYS A 197 -40.71 -1.61 7.04
CA LYS A 197 -42.12 -1.98 6.96
C LYS A 197 -42.35 -3.48 7.19
N GLU A 198 -41.43 -4.33 6.70
CA GLU A 198 -41.52 -5.79 6.80
C GLU A 198 -41.02 -6.34 8.14
N ARG A 199 -39.93 -5.81 8.68
CA ARG A 199 -39.15 -6.40 9.78
C ARG A 199 -38.97 -5.46 10.99
N GLY A 200 -39.51 -4.24 10.91
CA GLY A 200 -39.29 -3.18 11.90
C GLY A 200 -38.02 -2.36 11.63
N ALA A 201 -38.07 -1.11 12.06
CA ALA A 201 -36.92 -0.21 12.00
C ALA A 201 -35.82 -0.68 12.96
N PHE A 202 -34.58 -0.14 12.76
CA PHE A 202 -33.55 -0.36 13.76
C PHE A 202 -33.98 0.20 15.14
N GLU A 203 -33.58 -0.48 16.21
CA GLU A 203 -34.18 -0.36 17.54
C GLU A 203 -34.27 1.08 18.08
N ILE A 204 -33.26 1.88 17.85
CA ILE A 204 -33.15 3.25 18.38
C ILE A 204 -33.55 4.34 17.39
N TYR A 205 -34.18 3.98 16.26
CA TYR A 205 -34.59 4.95 15.25
C TYR A 205 -35.43 6.09 15.82
N ASN A 206 -35.05 7.31 15.54
CA ASN A 206 -35.77 8.51 15.90
C ASN A 206 -35.55 9.63 14.88
N ASN A 207 -36.62 9.97 14.14
CA ASN A 207 -36.52 10.99 13.08
C ASN A 207 -36.15 12.40 13.62
N GLU A 208 -36.59 12.77 14.84
CA GLU A 208 -36.27 14.08 15.40
C GLU A 208 -34.78 14.28 15.64
N ARG A 209 -34.03 13.20 15.93
CA ARG A 209 -32.60 13.22 16.09
C ARG A 209 -31.88 13.49 14.75
N GLU A 210 -32.42 12.97 13.66
CA GLU A 210 -31.79 12.98 12.34
C GLU A 210 -32.18 14.18 11.47
N GLN A 211 -33.30 14.85 11.75
CA GLN A 211 -33.88 15.88 10.89
C GLN A 211 -32.94 17.04 10.53
N ASN A 212 -31.92 17.27 11.37
CA ASN A 212 -30.92 18.32 11.15
C ASN A 212 -29.60 17.81 10.54
N ASN A 213 -29.46 16.50 10.36
CA ASN A 213 -28.27 15.92 9.76
C ASN A 213 -28.16 16.32 8.27
N PRO A 214 -27.01 16.82 7.78
CA PRO A 214 -26.87 17.31 6.42
C PRO A 214 -27.11 16.25 5.34
N PHE A 215 -26.69 14.99 5.58
CA PHE A 215 -26.93 13.88 4.66
C PHE A 215 -28.43 13.58 4.54
N ILE A 216 -29.14 13.51 5.66
CA ILE A 216 -30.60 13.27 5.67
C ILE A 216 -31.37 14.42 5.00
N LYS A 217 -30.93 15.67 5.19
CA LYS A 217 -31.51 16.82 4.48
C LYS A 217 -31.36 16.72 2.96
N ARG A 218 -30.17 16.36 2.47
CA ARG A 218 -29.93 16.15 1.04
C ARG A 218 -30.79 15.03 0.47
N LEU A 219 -30.93 13.94 1.22
CA LEU A 219 -31.78 12.82 0.83
C LEU A 219 -33.26 13.24 0.76
N ALA A 220 -33.74 14.02 1.75
CA ALA A 220 -35.10 14.55 1.77
C ALA A 220 -35.40 15.52 0.62
N GLU A 221 -34.43 16.36 0.27
CA GLU A 221 -34.52 17.26 -0.90
C GLU A 221 -34.54 16.49 -2.22
N ALA A 222 -33.76 15.42 -2.32
CA ALA A 222 -33.64 14.63 -3.54
C ALA A 222 -34.84 13.70 -3.77
N ASP A 223 -35.48 13.20 -2.71
CA ASP A 223 -36.67 12.32 -2.75
C ASP A 223 -37.57 12.59 -1.52
N PRO A 224 -38.46 13.58 -1.60
CA PRO A 224 -39.37 13.92 -0.50
C PRO A 224 -40.33 12.79 -0.13
N GLU A 225 -40.72 11.94 -1.06
CA GLU A 225 -41.60 10.79 -0.82
C GLU A 225 -40.87 9.74 0.03
N LEU A 226 -39.63 9.39 -0.33
CA LEU A 226 -38.78 8.49 0.47
C LEU A 226 -38.64 9.03 1.91
N TYR A 227 -38.39 10.33 2.06
CA TYR A 227 -38.26 10.92 3.39
C TYR A 227 -39.56 10.87 4.20
N ALA A 228 -40.72 11.11 3.56
CA ALA A 228 -42.03 10.99 4.22
C ALA A 228 -42.29 9.56 4.70
N GLU A 229 -41.98 8.56 3.89
CA GLU A 229 -42.07 7.15 4.29
C GLU A 229 -41.08 6.79 5.41
N MET A 230 -39.84 7.26 5.32
CA MET A 230 -38.84 7.07 6.37
C MET A 230 -39.28 7.66 7.72
N LYS A 231 -39.90 8.83 7.69
CA LYS A 231 -40.51 9.42 8.92
C LYS A 231 -41.61 8.55 9.51
N LYS A 232 -42.42 7.94 8.66
CA LYS A 232 -43.59 7.14 9.09
C LYS A 232 -43.22 5.75 9.58
N TYR A 233 -42.31 5.07 8.87
CA TYR A 233 -42.01 3.67 9.10
C TYR A 233 -40.61 3.42 9.69
N GLY A 234 -39.76 4.44 9.73
CA GLY A 234 -38.35 4.28 10.03
C GLY A 234 -37.57 3.66 8.85
N ARG A 235 -36.35 3.27 9.14
CA ARG A 235 -35.53 2.43 8.26
C ARG A 235 -34.85 1.32 9.04
N ARG A 236 -34.48 0.24 8.36
CA ARG A 236 -33.90 -0.97 8.96
C ARG A 236 -32.47 -0.79 9.46
N ASN A 237 -31.69 0.11 8.87
CA ASN A 237 -30.24 0.25 9.05
C ASN A 237 -29.87 1.68 9.47
N ILE A 238 -29.04 1.83 10.49
CA ILE A 238 -28.60 3.15 11.00
C ILE A 238 -27.76 3.92 9.97
N ALA A 239 -26.97 3.21 9.18
CA ALA A 239 -26.22 3.71 8.03
C ALA A 239 -26.10 2.61 6.97
N CYS A 240 -25.99 3.00 5.69
CA CYS A 240 -26.16 2.07 4.57
C CYS A 240 -24.95 2.01 3.63
N LEU A 241 -24.19 3.08 3.46
CA LEU A 241 -23.34 3.31 2.28
C LEU A 241 -21.88 3.55 2.65
N THR A 242 -20.97 2.94 1.90
CA THR A 242 -19.53 3.19 2.00
C THR A 242 -18.82 2.88 0.69
N ILE A 243 -17.67 3.50 0.46
CA ILE A 243 -16.81 3.14 -0.66
C ILE A 243 -15.52 2.56 -0.13
N ALA A 244 -15.41 1.23 -0.21
CA ALA A 244 -14.24 0.47 0.17
C ALA A 244 -13.16 0.49 -0.94
N PRO A 245 -11.89 0.15 -0.63
CA PRO A 245 -10.83 0.07 -1.65
C PRO A 245 -11.11 -0.96 -2.74
N THR A 246 -11.76 -2.06 -2.41
CA THR A 246 -12.12 -3.19 -3.30
C THR A 246 -10.94 -3.80 -4.08
N GLY A 247 -9.70 -3.72 -3.55
CA GLY A 247 -8.50 -4.16 -4.26
C GLY A 247 -8.56 -5.61 -4.72
N THR A 248 -8.88 -6.54 -3.83
CA THR A 248 -9.02 -7.97 -4.17
C THR A 248 -10.26 -8.25 -5.01
N THR A 249 -11.38 -7.59 -4.70
CA THR A 249 -12.64 -7.78 -5.43
C THR A 249 -12.50 -7.33 -6.90
N SER A 250 -11.82 -6.22 -7.15
CA SER A 250 -11.58 -5.71 -8.50
C SER A 250 -10.68 -6.62 -9.33
N LEU A 251 -9.73 -7.33 -8.69
CA LEU A 251 -8.94 -8.37 -9.37
C LEU A 251 -9.83 -9.52 -9.84
N MET A 252 -10.80 -9.95 -9.02
CA MET A 252 -11.75 -11.01 -9.38
C MET A 252 -12.67 -10.56 -10.52
N THR A 253 -13.12 -9.33 -10.51
CA THR A 253 -13.99 -8.77 -11.56
C THR A 253 -13.22 -8.25 -12.77
N GLN A 254 -11.89 -8.21 -12.71
CA GLN A 254 -11.01 -7.72 -13.77
C GLN A 254 -11.34 -6.27 -14.17
N THR A 255 -11.53 -5.41 -13.15
CA THR A 255 -11.93 -4.01 -13.30
C THR A 255 -11.04 -3.09 -12.44
N THR A 256 -11.26 -1.79 -12.58
CA THR A 256 -10.70 -0.78 -11.67
C THR A 256 -11.32 -0.92 -10.27
N SER A 257 -10.60 -0.45 -9.25
CA SER A 257 -10.98 -0.57 -7.83
C SER A 257 -11.77 0.64 -7.34
N GLY A 258 -12.83 0.42 -6.57
CA GLY A 258 -13.62 1.49 -5.95
C GLY A 258 -13.95 2.61 -6.93
N ILE A 259 -13.71 3.85 -6.53
CA ILE A 259 -13.82 5.04 -7.39
C ILE A 259 -12.50 5.44 -8.06
N GLU A 260 -11.49 4.57 -8.04
CA GLU A 260 -10.17 4.86 -8.62
C GLU A 260 -10.22 4.82 -10.16
N PRO A 261 -9.41 5.65 -10.84
CA PRO A 261 -9.15 5.47 -12.26
C PRO A 261 -8.33 4.19 -12.49
N VAL A 262 -8.19 3.78 -13.75
CA VAL A 262 -7.25 2.72 -14.09
C VAL A 262 -5.83 3.11 -13.64
N PHE A 263 -5.08 2.18 -13.08
CA PHE A 263 -3.69 2.45 -12.71
C PHE A 263 -2.84 2.70 -13.96
N LEU A 264 -2.79 1.71 -14.84
CA LEU A 264 -2.21 1.81 -16.19
C LEU A 264 -3.05 0.93 -17.14
N PRO A 265 -3.44 1.41 -18.32
CA PRO A 265 -4.16 0.60 -19.32
C PRO A 265 -3.26 -0.48 -19.94
N VAL A 266 -1.95 -0.23 -19.95
CA VAL A 266 -0.91 -1.13 -20.44
C VAL A 266 0.27 -1.09 -19.51
N TYR A 267 0.78 -2.24 -19.09
CA TYR A 267 1.94 -2.33 -18.21
C TYR A 267 2.81 -3.53 -18.59
N LYS A 268 4.08 -3.47 -18.25
CA LYS A 268 4.98 -4.61 -18.34
C LYS A 268 4.88 -5.45 -17.07
N ARG A 269 4.71 -6.74 -17.23
CA ARG A 269 4.78 -7.69 -16.14
C ARG A 269 6.04 -8.51 -16.28
N ARG A 270 6.67 -8.79 -15.16
CA ARG A 270 7.83 -9.67 -15.07
C ARG A 270 7.38 -11.01 -14.52
N ARG A 271 7.71 -12.08 -15.23
CA ARG A 271 7.56 -13.44 -14.76
C ARG A 271 8.94 -14.00 -14.45
N LYS A 272 9.11 -14.51 -13.23
CA LYS A 272 10.34 -15.21 -12.87
C LYS A 272 10.51 -16.43 -13.78
N VAL A 273 11.67 -16.55 -14.39
CA VAL A 273 12.04 -17.72 -15.18
C VAL A 273 12.50 -18.81 -14.22
N ASN A 274 11.82 -19.95 -14.24
CA ASN A 274 12.22 -21.09 -13.42
C ASN A 274 13.34 -21.88 -14.10
N PRO A 275 14.20 -22.58 -13.35
CA PRO A 275 15.31 -23.36 -13.91
C PRO A 275 14.93 -24.41 -14.95
N ASN A 276 13.65 -24.83 -14.94
CA ASN A 276 13.12 -25.84 -15.87
C ASN A 276 12.37 -25.26 -17.07
N ASP A 277 12.25 -23.92 -17.15
CA ASP A 277 11.60 -23.27 -18.28
C ASP A 277 12.51 -23.35 -19.50
N THR A 278 12.08 -24.01 -20.56
CA THR A 278 12.77 -24.13 -21.83
C THR A 278 12.21 -23.12 -22.83
N ASN A 279 13.08 -22.51 -23.66
CA ASN A 279 12.70 -21.54 -24.70
C ASN A 279 12.10 -20.23 -24.17
N VAL A 280 12.55 -19.75 -23.00
CA VAL A 280 12.13 -18.48 -22.42
C VAL A 280 13.25 -17.45 -22.65
N HIS A 281 12.88 -16.26 -23.11
CA HIS A 281 13.80 -15.12 -23.23
C HIS A 281 13.94 -14.45 -21.86
N VAL A 282 15.17 -14.18 -21.44
CA VAL A 282 15.43 -13.42 -20.22
C VAL A 282 15.59 -11.95 -20.59
N ASP A 283 14.63 -11.13 -20.19
CA ASP A 283 14.62 -9.70 -20.48
C ASP A 283 15.22 -8.87 -19.33
N PHE A 284 15.15 -9.38 -18.12
CA PHE A 284 15.58 -8.66 -16.92
C PHE A 284 16.06 -9.63 -15.85
N VAL A 285 17.06 -9.22 -15.11
CA VAL A 285 17.54 -9.93 -13.92
C VAL A 285 17.52 -8.95 -12.75
N ASP A 286 16.90 -9.36 -11.64
CA ASP A 286 16.74 -8.48 -10.49
C ASP A 286 17.97 -8.44 -9.57
N GLU A 287 17.89 -7.60 -8.51
CA GLU A 287 18.97 -7.42 -7.53
C GLU A 287 19.33 -8.68 -6.76
N THR A 288 18.50 -9.71 -6.82
CA THR A 288 18.74 -11.01 -6.18
C THR A 288 19.27 -12.07 -7.15
N GLY A 289 19.39 -11.70 -8.44
CA GLY A 289 19.87 -12.58 -9.52
C GLY A 289 18.79 -13.47 -10.10
N ASP A 290 17.54 -13.21 -9.80
CA ASP A 290 16.43 -13.91 -10.41
C ASP A 290 16.19 -13.38 -11.83
N ALA A 291 16.15 -14.31 -12.80
CA ALA A 291 15.87 -14.00 -14.20
C ALA A 291 14.35 -13.85 -14.42
N PHE A 292 13.98 -12.84 -15.19
CA PHE A 292 12.58 -12.55 -15.52
C PHE A 292 12.39 -12.39 -17.02
N GLU A 293 11.27 -12.89 -17.50
CA GLU A 293 10.71 -12.56 -18.80
C GLU A 293 9.78 -11.38 -18.65
N GLU A 294 9.93 -10.35 -19.47
CA GLU A 294 9.00 -9.21 -19.53
C GLU A 294 7.99 -9.43 -20.65
N TYR A 295 6.73 -9.23 -20.32
CA TYR A 295 5.65 -9.27 -21.30
C TYR A 295 4.66 -8.15 -21.06
N ILE A 296 4.07 -7.65 -22.14
CA ILE A 296 3.06 -6.61 -22.09
C ILE A 296 1.75 -7.22 -21.61
N VAL A 297 1.14 -6.57 -20.63
CA VAL A 297 -0.20 -6.91 -20.13
C VAL A 297 -1.10 -5.72 -20.35
N PHE A 298 -2.18 -5.96 -21.02
CA PHE A 298 -3.28 -4.99 -21.18
C PHE A 298 -4.25 -5.13 -20.02
N HIS A 299 -4.72 -4.01 -19.48
CA HIS A 299 -5.86 -4.01 -18.56
C HIS A 299 -7.08 -4.66 -19.23
N HIS A 300 -7.81 -5.51 -18.53
CA HIS A 300 -8.87 -6.33 -19.14
C HIS A 300 -9.92 -5.50 -19.89
N LYS A 301 -10.32 -4.36 -19.36
CA LYS A 301 -11.30 -3.51 -20.05
C LYS A 301 -10.69 -2.71 -21.19
N PHE A 302 -9.38 -2.48 -21.18
CA PHE A 302 -8.65 -1.97 -22.34
C PHE A 302 -8.64 -2.99 -23.49
N VAL A 303 -8.49 -4.29 -23.19
CA VAL A 303 -8.67 -5.37 -24.18
C VAL A 303 -10.06 -5.31 -24.80
N THR A 304 -11.10 -5.19 -23.97
CA THR A 304 -12.48 -5.06 -24.47
C THR A 304 -12.65 -3.83 -25.38
N TRP A 305 -12.01 -2.71 -25.02
CA TRP A 305 -11.98 -1.51 -25.89
C TRP A 305 -11.26 -1.78 -27.21
N MET A 306 -10.10 -2.46 -27.20
CA MET A 306 -9.36 -2.84 -28.40
C MET A 306 -10.22 -3.67 -29.34
N GLU A 307 -10.86 -4.72 -28.84
CA GLU A 307 -11.74 -5.61 -29.60
C GLU A 307 -12.95 -4.85 -30.18
N ALA A 308 -13.60 -3.99 -29.39
CA ALA A 308 -14.74 -3.18 -29.83
C ALA A 308 -14.39 -2.18 -30.95
N ASN A 309 -13.10 -1.80 -31.05
CA ASN A 309 -12.57 -0.86 -32.03
C ASN A 309 -11.73 -1.53 -33.13
N GLY A 310 -11.78 -2.86 -33.24
CA GLY A 310 -11.15 -3.63 -34.32
C GLY A 310 -9.63 -3.82 -34.20
N TYR A 311 -9.08 -3.66 -33.02
CA TYR A 311 -7.67 -3.98 -32.73
C TYR A 311 -7.56 -5.41 -32.18
N ASP A 312 -6.50 -6.13 -32.59
CA ASP A 312 -6.23 -7.48 -32.11
C ASP A 312 -5.35 -7.46 -30.85
N PRO A 313 -5.87 -7.81 -29.67
CA PRO A 313 -5.07 -7.82 -28.43
C PRO A 313 -3.96 -8.87 -28.41
N ALA A 314 -4.02 -9.88 -29.27
CA ALA A 314 -3.01 -10.94 -29.35
C ALA A 314 -1.80 -10.55 -30.20
N ARG A 315 -1.92 -9.47 -30.98
CA ARG A 315 -0.81 -8.94 -31.80
C ARG A 315 0.29 -8.39 -30.89
N ARG A 316 1.53 -8.56 -31.30
CA ARG A 316 2.66 -7.83 -30.70
C ARG A 316 2.67 -6.39 -31.18
N TYR A 317 2.72 -5.45 -30.23
CA TYR A 317 2.75 -4.01 -30.46
C TYR A 317 4.11 -3.45 -30.05
N THR A 318 4.63 -2.48 -30.81
CA THR A 318 5.78 -1.67 -30.36
C THR A 318 5.33 -0.66 -29.30
N GLN A 319 6.28 -0.02 -28.61
CA GLN A 319 5.93 0.99 -27.61
C GLN A 319 5.21 2.18 -28.24
N GLU A 320 5.61 2.61 -29.42
CA GLU A 320 4.96 3.70 -30.16
C GLU A 320 3.53 3.35 -30.53
N GLU A 321 3.29 2.13 -31.02
CA GLU A 321 1.93 1.65 -31.31
C GLU A 321 1.05 1.58 -30.06
N ILE A 322 1.62 1.18 -28.89
CA ILE A 322 0.92 1.16 -27.62
C ILE A 322 0.55 2.58 -27.20
N ASP A 323 1.49 3.52 -27.28
CA ASP A 323 1.25 4.92 -26.93
C ASP A 323 0.16 5.54 -27.80
N GLU A 324 0.13 5.21 -29.11
CA GLU A 324 -0.94 5.62 -30.02
C GLU A 324 -2.30 4.98 -29.67
N LEU A 325 -2.34 3.70 -29.31
CA LEU A 325 -3.56 3.01 -28.88
C LEU A 325 -4.11 3.65 -27.61
N VAL A 326 -3.26 3.88 -26.62
CA VAL A 326 -3.66 4.55 -25.38
C VAL A 326 -4.18 5.96 -25.67
N ALA A 327 -3.51 6.72 -26.56
CA ALA A 327 -3.92 8.07 -26.93
C ALA A 327 -5.30 8.13 -27.60
N LYS A 328 -5.72 7.07 -28.32
CA LYS A 328 -7.03 6.93 -28.96
C LYS A 328 -8.11 6.42 -28.01
N SER A 329 -7.74 5.87 -26.85
CA SER A 329 -8.65 5.24 -25.92
C SER A 329 -9.27 6.22 -24.93
N PRO A 330 -10.40 5.88 -24.29
CA PRO A 330 -10.99 6.68 -23.22
C PRO A 330 -10.12 6.72 -21.94
N TYR A 331 -9.08 5.92 -21.87
CA TYR A 331 -8.10 5.91 -20.77
C TYR A 331 -6.99 6.97 -20.92
N TYR A 332 -6.92 7.67 -22.04
CA TYR A 332 -5.92 8.72 -22.27
C TYR A 332 -6.08 9.88 -21.28
N LYS A 333 -5.02 10.20 -20.56
CA LYS A 333 -5.02 11.20 -19.47
C LYS A 333 -6.11 10.94 -18.40
N ALA A 334 -6.41 9.68 -18.20
CA ALA A 334 -7.39 9.19 -17.23
C ALA A 334 -6.84 8.05 -16.36
N THR A 335 -5.51 7.95 -16.26
CA THR A 335 -4.82 6.97 -15.42
C THR A 335 -4.49 7.57 -14.06
N SER A 336 -4.13 6.74 -13.09
CA SER A 336 -3.76 7.21 -11.75
C SER A 336 -2.61 8.22 -11.77
N ASN A 337 -1.69 8.12 -12.76
CA ASN A 337 -0.48 8.93 -12.83
C ASN A 337 -0.58 10.18 -13.71
N ASP A 338 -1.66 10.34 -14.48
CA ASP A 338 -1.81 11.47 -15.43
C ASP A 338 -3.18 12.13 -15.43
N VAL A 339 -4.09 11.69 -14.57
CA VAL A 339 -5.40 12.32 -14.37
C VAL A 339 -5.25 13.73 -13.77
N ASP A 340 -6.21 14.61 -14.02
CA ASP A 340 -6.33 15.85 -13.24
C ASP A 340 -6.65 15.49 -11.76
N TRP A 341 -5.62 15.52 -10.90
CA TRP A 341 -5.75 15.12 -9.50
C TRP A 341 -6.68 16.02 -8.69
N LEU A 342 -6.76 17.32 -9.04
CA LEU A 342 -7.71 18.24 -8.38
C LEU A 342 -9.15 17.90 -8.76
N MET A 343 -9.40 17.56 -10.02
CA MET A 343 -10.71 17.07 -10.46
C MET A 343 -11.06 15.71 -9.83
N LYS A 344 -10.07 14.80 -9.67
CA LYS A 344 -10.27 13.55 -8.92
C LYS A 344 -10.75 13.82 -7.50
N VAL A 345 -10.16 14.78 -6.81
CA VAL A 345 -10.56 15.17 -5.44
C VAL A 345 -11.96 15.79 -5.43
N LYS A 346 -12.28 16.66 -6.39
CA LYS A 346 -13.62 17.27 -6.51
C LYS A 346 -14.68 16.18 -6.78
N MET A 347 -14.37 15.22 -7.64
CA MET A 347 -15.23 14.06 -7.90
C MET A 347 -15.48 13.26 -6.61
N GLN A 348 -14.44 12.98 -5.82
CA GLN A 348 -14.59 12.35 -4.51
C GLN A 348 -15.54 13.17 -3.60
N GLY A 349 -15.39 14.48 -3.55
CA GLY A 349 -16.27 15.36 -2.76
C GLY A 349 -17.73 15.34 -3.24
N ARG A 350 -17.94 15.28 -4.57
CA ARG A 350 -19.29 15.15 -5.17
C ARG A 350 -19.92 13.80 -4.80
N ILE A 351 -19.17 12.71 -4.90
CA ILE A 351 -19.61 11.38 -4.50
C ILE A 351 -19.87 11.31 -2.98
N GLN A 352 -19.00 11.93 -2.16
CA GLN A 352 -19.14 11.92 -0.69
C GLN A 352 -20.48 12.49 -0.20
N LYS A 353 -21.10 13.37 -0.93
CA LYS A 353 -22.45 13.88 -0.61
C LYS A 353 -23.50 12.77 -0.54
N TRP A 354 -23.28 11.69 -1.29
CA TRP A 354 -24.20 10.55 -1.42
C TRP A 354 -23.71 9.29 -0.71
N VAL A 355 -22.72 9.42 0.19
CA VAL A 355 -22.19 8.31 1.00
C VAL A 355 -22.26 8.74 2.47
N ASP A 356 -23.09 8.06 3.25
CA ASP A 356 -23.31 8.38 4.66
C ASP A 356 -22.11 8.05 5.55
N HIS A 357 -21.35 6.97 5.26
CA HIS A 357 -20.05 6.75 5.86
C HIS A 357 -18.97 7.59 5.14
N SER A 358 -17.87 6.97 4.74
CA SER A 358 -16.76 7.64 4.10
C SER A 358 -16.31 6.91 2.82
N ILE A 359 -15.25 7.39 2.23
CA ILE A 359 -14.68 6.87 0.99
C ILE A 359 -13.20 6.59 1.23
N SER A 360 -12.78 5.35 0.93
CA SER A 360 -11.37 5.02 0.83
C SER A 360 -10.89 5.27 -0.59
N VAL A 361 -9.97 6.21 -0.73
CA VAL A 361 -9.37 6.57 -2.02
C VAL A 361 -7.93 7.00 -1.82
N THR A 362 -7.07 6.63 -2.76
CA THR A 362 -5.68 7.05 -2.80
C THR A 362 -5.42 7.90 -4.04
N ILE A 363 -4.81 9.06 -3.83
CA ILE A 363 -4.32 9.88 -4.92
C ILE A 363 -2.89 9.44 -5.22
N ASN A 364 -2.72 8.71 -6.32
CA ASN A 364 -1.39 8.32 -6.78
C ASN A 364 -0.76 9.47 -7.56
N LEU A 365 0.48 9.80 -7.23
CA LEU A 365 1.24 10.88 -7.83
C LEU A 365 2.57 10.34 -8.36
N PRO A 366 3.05 10.83 -9.52
CA PRO A 366 4.39 10.52 -9.99
C PRO A 366 5.47 11.03 -9.04
N ASN A 367 6.69 10.50 -9.18
CA ASN A 367 7.81 10.78 -8.28
C ASN A 367 8.26 12.25 -8.28
N ASP A 368 8.11 12.93 -9.40
CA ASP A 368 8.62 14.29 -9.68
C ASP A 368 7.71 15.44 -9.22
N VAL A 369 6.62 15.15 -8.50
CA VAL A 369 5.72 16.17 -7.96
C VAL A 369 6.30 16.85 -6.71
N ASP A 370 5.99 18.13 -6.53
CA ASP A 370 6.39 18.91 -5.38
C ASP A 370 5.43 18.76 -4.16
N GLU A 371 5.89 19.23 -3.00
CA GLU A 371 5.08 19.20 -1.78
C GLU A 371 3.85 20.11 -1.87
N ASP A 372 3.92 21.21 -2.66
CA ASP A 372 2.80 22.15 -2.79
C ASP A 372 1.59 21.50 -3.45
N LEU A 373 1.80 20.58 -4.38
CA LEU A 373 0.68 19.81 -4.96
C LEU A 373 -0.03 18.99 -3.89
N VAL A 374 0.69 18.32 -2.99
CA VAL A 374 0.08 17.57 -1.87
C VAL A 374 -0.71 18.50 -0.96
N ASN A 375 -0.16 19.68 -0.65
CA ASN A 375 -0.86 20.71 0.12
C ASN A 375 -2.17 21.13 -0.57
N ARG A 376 -2.13 21.45 -1.86
CA ARG A 376 -3.32 21.83 -2.64
C ARG A 376 -4.37 20.74 -2.68
N LEU A 377 -3.96 19.47 -2.83
CA LEU A 377 -4.87 18.33 -2.85
C LEU A 377 -5.59 18.14 -1.50
N TYR A 378 -4.88 18.23 -0.39
CA TYR A 378 -5.50 18.15 0.94
C TYR A 378 -6.45 19.31 1.22
N VAL A 379 -6.06 20.54 0.84
CA VAL A 379 -6.92 21.72 0.99
C VAL A 379 -8.18 21.61 0.12
N GLU A 380 -8.04 21.12 -1.13
CA GLU A 380 -9.17 20.90 -2.02
C GLU A 380 -10.10 19.80 -1.49
N ALA A 381 -9.54 18.71 -0.95
CA ALA A 381 -10.33 17.64 -0.35
C ALA A 381 -11.20 18.17 0.82
N TRP A 382 -10.61 18.99 1.69
CA TRP A 382 -11.35 19.64 2.76
C TRP A 382 -12.46 20.57 2.23
N LYS A 383 -12.15 21.44 1.25
CA LYS A 383 -13.10 22.36 0.63
C LYS A 383 -14.24 21.64 -0.08
N SER A 384 -13.95 20.53 -0.73
CA SER A 384 -14.93 19.72 -1.45
C SER A 384 -15.82 18.87 -0.53
N GLY A 385 -15.57 18.88 0.78
CA GLY A 385 -16.36 18.14 1.77
C GLY A 385 -16.02 16.65 1.84
N CYS A 386 -14.83 16.25 1.41
CA CYS A 386 -14.33 14.89 1.64
C CYS A 386 -14.18 14.62 3.12
N LYS A 387 -14.39 13.39 3.55
CA LYS A 387 -14.20 12.94 4.94
C LYS A 387 -12.77 12.45 5.22
N GLY A 388 -12.03 12.12 4.18
CA GLY A 388 -10.62 11.72 4.25
C GLY A 388 -9.92 11.84 2.91
N CYS A 389 -8.61 11.85 2.94
CA CYS A 389 -7.77 11.88 1.75
C CYS A 389 -6.42 11.24 2.03
N THR A 390 -5.98 10.35 1.16
CA THR A 390 -4.67 9.71 1.20
C THR A 390 -3.92 10.00 -0.09
N VAL A 391 -2.65 10.33 0.03
CA VAL A 391 -1.76 10.57 -1.11
C VAL A 391 -0.65 9.52 -1.10
N TYR A 392 -0.36 8.97 -2.25
CA TYR A 392 0.79 8.10 -2.49
C TYR A 392 1.62 8.67 -3.62
N ARG A 393 2.85 9.11 -3.33
CA ARG A 393 3.81 9.52 -4.34
C ARG A 393 4.70 8.33 -4.70
N ASP A 394 4.89 8.09 -6.00
CA ASP A 394 5.73 7.00 -6.49
C ASP A 394 7.15 7.10 -5.89
N GLY A 395 7.70 5.98 -5.46
CA GLY A 395 8.99 5.93 -4.78
C GLY A 395 9.00 6.40 -3.31
N SER A 396 7.87 6.87 -2.74
CA SER A 396 7.81 7.27 -1.33
C SER A 396 7.85 6.10 -0.34
N ARG A 397 7.56 4.89 -0.81
CA ARG A 397 7.71 3.62 -0.07
C ARG A 397 8.42 2.60 -0.93
N SER A 398 9.39 1.90 -0.37
CA SER A 398 10.05 0.79 -1.06
C SER A 398 9.10 -0.41 -1.25
N GLY A 399 9.00 -0.92 -2.46
CA GLY A 399 8.42 -2.25 -2.74
C GLY A 399 6.92 -2.33 -2.99
N VAL A 400 6.19 -1.21 -3.17
CA VAL A 400 4.72 -1.26 -3.36
C VAL A 400 4.31 -1.22 -4.83
N LEU A 401 4.92 -0.37 -5.64
CA LEU A 401 4.67 -0.27 -7.09
C LEU A 401 5.96 0.19 -7.80
N ILE A 402 6.29 -0.42 -8.90
CA ILE A 402 7.42 -0.02 -9.75
C ILE A 402 6.85 0.58 -11.02
N SER A 403 7.08 1.87 -11.24
CA SER A 403 6.81 2.55 -12.50
C SER A 403 7.76 2.03 -13.57
N THR A 404 7.24 1.73 -14.76
CA THR A 404 8.03 1.22 -15.89
C THR A 404 8.85 2.29 -16.61
N LYS A 405 8.82 3.54 -16.19
CA LYS A 405 9.81 4.52 -16.60
C LYS A 405 11.11 4.12 -15.94
N SER A 406 12.03 3.55 -16.72
CA SER A 406 13.41 3.33 -16.30
C SER A 406 13.96 4.67 -15.81
N GLU A 407 14.09 4.82 -14.49
CA GLU A 407 15.04 5.77 -13.98
C GLU A 407 16.37 5.38 -14.61
N LYS A 408 16.96 6.28 -15.40
CA LYS A 408 18.39 6.17 -15.69
C LYS A 408 19.03 6.11 -14.31
N LYS A 409 19.41 4.90 -13.85
CA LYS A 409 20.37 4.79 -12.76
C LYS A 409 21.51 5.71 -13.19
N GLU A 410 21.78 6.76 -12.39
CA GLU A 410 23.05 7.47 -12.54
C GLU A 410 24.11 6.37 -12.49
N GLU A 411 24.78 6.14 -13.61
CA GLU A 411 25.94 5.28 -13.64
C GLU A 411 26.89 5.84 -12.58
N LEU A 412 27.15 5.03 -11.55
CA LEU A 412 28.19 5.36 -10.61
C LEU A 412 29.43 5.70 -11.41
N PRO A 413 30.06 6.86 -11.19
CA PRO A 413 31.20 7.26 -11.99
C PRO A 413 32.25 6.13 -11.98
N PRO A 414 32.90 5.85 -13.13
CA PRO A 414 33.84 4.75 -13.23
C PRO A 414 34.84 4.83 -12.09
N CYS A 415 35.08 3.70 -11.45
CA CYS A 415 35.95 3.60 -10.28
C CYS A 415 37.31 4.25 -10.62
N LYS A 416 37.57 5.41 -10.03
CA LYS A 416 38.88 6.04 -10.14
C LYS A 416 39.93 5.08 -9.59
N PRO A 417 41.16 5.05 -10.18
CA PRO A 417 42.23 4.21 -9.65
C PRO A 417 42.43 4.46 -8.16
N PRO A 418 42.81 3.44 -7.38
CA PRO A 418 42.76 3.48 -5.92
C PRO A 418 43.63 4.62 -5.37
N THR A 419 42.96 5.65 -4.87
CA THR A 419 43.60 6.65 -4.03
C THR A 419 43.50 6.09 -2.59
N VAL A 420 44.66 5.81 -1.98
CA VAL A 420 44.68 5.34 -0.59
C VAL A 420 44.14 6.45 0.29
N VAL A 421 43.01 6.19 0.98
CA VAL A 421 42.49 7.11 1.96
C VAL A 421 43.22 6.85 3.28
N GLU A 422 44.21 7.69 3.59
CA GLU A 422 45.03 7.54 4.79
C GLU A 422 44.25 7.77 6.08
N VAL A 423 43.24 8.63 6.05
CA VAL A 423 42.46 9.01 7.24
C VAL A 423 40.97 8.68 7.02
N ARG A 424 40.42 7.87 7.93
CA ARG A 424 39.00 7.56 7.94
C ARG A 424 38.18 8.80 8.29
N PRO A 425 37.17 9.20 7.51
CA PRO A 425 36.23 10.27 7.87
C PRO A 425 35.54 9.99 9.20
N LYS A 426 35.18 11.04 9.92
CA LYS A 426 34.45 10.91 11.19
C LYS A 426 33.12 10.18 11.02
N VAL A 427 32.40 10.46 9.94
CA VAL A 427 31.08 9.91 9.63
C VAL A 427 31.14 9.22 8.27
N LEU A 428 30.59 8.01 8.20
CA LEU A 428 30.38 7.28 6.95
C LEU A 428 28.92 6.91 6.82
N GLU A 429 28.35 7.06 5.64
CA GLU A 429 27.05 6.46 5.33
C GLU A 429 27.19 4.95 5.43
N ALA A 430 26.13 4.25 5.83
CA ALA A 430 26.22 2.82 6.05
C ALA A 430 24.92 2.11 5.64
N ASP A 431 25.08 0.97 5.01
CA ASP A 431 24.03 0.02 4.75
C ASP A 431 23.89 -1.01 5.86
N VAL A 432 22.67 -1.47 6.07
CA VAL A 432 22.33 -2.47 7.07
C VAL A 432 21.90 -3.76 6.39
N VAL A 433 22.65 -4.83 6.57
CA VAL A 433 22.34 -6.15 6.02
C VAL A 433 22.11 -7.14 7.15
N ARG A 434 20.96 -7.80 7.16
CA ARG A 434 20.60 -8.81 8.14
C ARG A 434 20.86 -10.21 7.60
N PHE A 435 21.37 -11.07 8.46
CA PHE A 435 21.64 -12.46 8.12
C PHE A 435 21.46 -13.38 9.33
N GLN A 436 21.57 -14.67 9.11
CA GLN A 436 21.61 -15.66 10.19
C GLN A 436 23.02 -16.23 10.32
N ASN A 437 23.48 -16.37 11.55
CA ASN A 437 24.66 -17.14 11.89
C ASN A 437 24.22 -18.30 12.81
N ASN A 438 24.25 -19.51 12.29
CA ASN A 438 23.59 -20.67 12.89
C ASN A 438 22.08 -20.41 13.06
N LYS A 439 21.57 -20.34 14.28
CA LYS A 439 20.15 -20.04 14.60
C LYS A 439 19.93 -18.61 15.08
N GLU A 440 20.98 -17.83 15.22
CA GLU A 440 20.94 -16.46 15.74
C GLU A 440 20.74 -15.44 14.64
N LYS A 441 20.05 -14.34 14.96
CA LYS A 441 19.88 -13.20 14.05
C LYS A 441 21.07 -12.26 14.20
N TRP A 442 21.70 -11.93 13.08
CA TRP A 442 22.86 -11.07 13.01
C TRP A 442 22.63 -9.89 12.08
N VAL A 443 23.40 -8.85 12.26
CA VAL A 443 23.40 -7.66 11.41
C VAL A 443 24.84 -7.29 11.04
N ALA A 444 25.01 -6.86 9.78
CA ALA A 444 26.20 -6.23 9.27
C ALA A 444 25.91 -4.76 8.94
N PHE A 445 26.79 -3.86 9.38
CA PHE A 445 26.85 -2.46 8.97
C PHE A 445 28.00 -2.31 8.00
N VAL A 446 27.70 -1.98 6.76
CA VAL A 446 28.72 -1.72 5.72
C VAL A 446 28.85 -0.22 5.54
N GLY A 447 29.93 0.35 6.08
CA GLY A 447 30.26 1.77 5.94
C GLY A 447 30.80 2.06 4.54
N LEU A 448 30.26 3.11 3.92
CA LEU A 448 30.53 3.49 2.55
C LEU A 448 31.33 4.80 2.48
N LEU A 449 32.32 4.84 1.61
CA LEU A 449 33.01 6.07 1.21
C LEU A 449 32.90 6.23 -0.29
N ASP A 450 32.28 7.32 -0.73
CA ASP A 450 31.99 7.59 -2.15
C ASP A 450 31.24 6.42 -2.83
N GLY A 451 30.25 5.83 -2.11
CA GLY A 451 29.47 4.70 -2.60
C GLY A 451 30.15 3.32 -2.56
N HIS A 452 31.44 3.25 -2.18
CA HIS A 452 32.21 2.00 -2.10
C HIS A 452 32.35 1.51 -0.66
N PRO A 453 32.29 0.18 -0.40
CA PRO A 453 32.54 -0.39 0.92
C PRO A 453 33.93 0.00 1.44
N TYR A 454 33.94 0.61 2.62
CA TYR A 454 35.13 1.09 3.29
C TYR A 454 35.42 0.35 4.58
N GLU A 455 34.37 -0.02 5.29
CA GLU A 455 34.45 -0.80 6.52
C GLU A 455 33.18 -1.64 6.73
N ILE A 456 33.30 -2.69 7.53
CA ILE A 456 32.19 -3.55 7.92
C ILE A 456 32.25 -3.81 9.42
N PHE A 457 31.09 -3.81 10.08
CA PHE A 457 30.92 -4.24 11.47
C PHE A 457 29.78 -5.24 11.55
N THR A 458 29.95 -6.29 12.35
CA THR A 458 28.93 -7.33 12.48
C THR A 458 28.65 -7.64 13.93
N GLY A 459 27.39 -7.87 14.27
CA GLY A 459 26.99 -8.19 15.62
C GLY A 459 25.66 -8.92 15.71
N LEU A 460 25.40 -9.45 16.89
CA LEU A 460 24.15 -10.13 17.24
C LEU A 460 23.02 -9.12 17.30
N GLN A 461 21.86 -9.47 16.73
CA GLN A 461 20.63 -8.70 16.84
C GLN A 461 19.75 -9.31 17.93
N ASP A 462 20.01 -8.90 19.17
CA ASP A 462 19.36 -9.39 20.38
C ASP A 462 19.21 -8.26 21.42
N ASP A 463 18.22 -8.37 22.30
CA ASP A 463 17.91 -7.35 23.28
C ASP A 463 18.88 -7.38 24.49
N ASP A 464 19.39 -8.56 24.84
CA ASP A 464 20.22 -8.78 26.04
C ASP A 464 21.73 -8.81 25.73
N GLU A 465 22.11 -9.49 24.63
CA GLU A 465 23.53 -9.75 24.30
C GLU A 465 24.01 -9.03 23.02
N GLY A 466 23.21 -8.18 22.41
CA GLY A 466 23.49 -7.57 21.12
C GLY A 466 22.99 -6.14 20.99
N ILE A 467 22.38 -5.87 19.85
CA ILE A 467 21.73 -4.60 19.56
C ILE A 467 20.30 -4.80 19.07
N LEU A 468 19.39 -3.97 19.54
CA LEU A 468 18.03 -3.90 19.02
C LEU A 468 17.97 -2.92 17.84
N LEU A 469 17.66 -3.43 16.65
CA LEU A 469 17.53 -2.61 15.46
C LEU A 469 16.19 -2.89 14.77
N PRO A 470 15.30 -1.89 14.62
CA PRO A 470 14.02 -2.06 13.92
C PRO A 470 14.20 -2.64 12.52
N LYS A 471 13.33 -3.58 12.10
CA LYS A 471 13.41 -4.21 10.77
C LYS A 471 13.37 -3.21 9.60
N SER A 472 12.76 -2.05 9.82
CA SER A 472 12.64 -0.98 8.82
C SER A 472 13.92 -0.19 8.57
N VAL A 473 14.95 -0.36 9.39
CA VAL A 473 16.24 0.35 9.24
C VAL A 473 17.12 -0.45 8.28
N THR A 474 17.31 0.06 7.08
CA THR A 474 18.14 -0.55 6.02
C THR A 474 19.42 0.24 5.74
N CYS A 475 19.50 1.48 6.23
CA CYS A 475 20.68 2.35 6.10
C CYS A 475 20.80 3.27 7.33
N GLY A 476 21.94 3.94 7.44
CA GLY A 476 22.24 4.89 8.50
C GLY A 476 23.67 5.44 8.36
N ARG A 477 24.29 5.80 9.50
CA ARG A 477 25.64 6.37 9.53
C ARG A 477 26.48 5.72 10.62
N ILE A 478 27.74 5.42 10.32
CA ILE A 478 28.71 5.00 11.33
C ILE A 478 29.55 6.21 11.73
N ILE A 479 29.47 6.59 13.00
CA ILE A 479 30.17 7.71 13.57
C ILE A 479 31.35 7.18 14.39
N LYS A 480 32.57 7.63 14.06
CA LYS A 480 33.76 7.34 14.86
C LYS A 480 34.01 8.49 15.83
N ASN A 481 33.93 8.21 17.09
CA ASN A 481 34.31 9.10 18.17
C ASN A 481 35.72 8.70 18.71
N VAL A 482 36.49 9.66 19.15
CA VAL A 482 37.77 9.46 19.78
C VAL A 482 37.72 10.21 21.11
N ASP A 483 37.81 9.48 22.20
CA ASP A 483 37.79 10.06 23.55
C ASP A 483 39.12 10.74 23.88
N GLU A 484 39.19 11.48 25.00
CA GLU A 484 40.35 12.25 25.40
C GLU A 484 41.61 11.39 25.64
N ASP A 485 41.41 10.12 26.00
CA ASP A 485 42.46 9.12 26.20
C ASP A 485 42.94 8.44 24.89
N GLY A 486 42.34 8.82 23.75
CA GLY A 486 42.60 8.25 22.42
C GLY A 486 41.83 6.96 22.12
N THR A 487 40.93 6.52 22.99
CA THR A 487 40.07 5.36 22.79
C THR A 487 39.07 5.64 21.66
N LYS A 488 38.94 4.69 20.73
CA LYS A 488 38.06 4.82 19.55
C LYS A 488 36.75 4.10 19.80
N ARG A 489 35.64 4.85 19.78
CA ARG A 489 34.29 4.35 19.88
C ARG A 489 33.59 4.49 18.50
N TYR A 490 32.81 3.49 18.11
CA TYR A 490 32.01 3.49 16.90
C TYR A 490 30.54 3.40 17.27
N ASP A 491 29.76 4.36 16.78
CA ASP A 491 28.34 4.46 17.02
C ASP A 491 27.60 4.31 15.69
N PHE A 492 26.41 3.71 15.71
CA PHE A 492 25.53 3.65 14.55
C PHE A 492 24.33 4.55 14.75
N GLN A 493 24.16 5.53 13.89
CA GLN A 493 23.03 6.46 13.91
C GLN A 493 22.11 6.20 12.72
N PHE A 494 20.83 6.10 12.99
CA PHE A 494 19.81 5.98 11.96
C PHE A 494 18.66 6.93 12.27
N GLU A 495 17.90 7.25 11.23
CA GLU A 495 16.67 8.02 11.34
C GLU A 495 15.49 7.05 11.42
N ASN A 496 14.69 7.15 12.47
CA ASN A 496 13.49 6.31 12.57
C ASN A 496 12.40 6.83 11.65
N LYS A 497 11.32 6.04 11.47
CA LYS A 497 10.17 6.41 10.61
C LYS A 497 9.52 7.77 10.95
N ARG A 498 9.83 8.35 12.10
CA ARG A 498 9.31 9.66 12.55
C ARG A 498 10.29 10.81 12.36
N GLY A 499 11.42 10.58 11.68
CA GLY A 499 12.46 11.58 11.48
C GLY A 499 13.35 11.84 12.69
N TYR A 500 13.21 11.07 13.80
CA TYR A 500 14.09 11.19 14.95
C TYR A 500 15.36 10.39 14.72
N LYS A 501 16.50 11.02 14.96
CA LYS A 501 17.80 10.36 14.94
C LYS A 501 17.95 9.53 16.22
N THR A 502 18.16 8.24 16.02
CA THR A 502 18.47 7.30 17.10
C THR A 502 19.90 6.84 16.94
N THR A 503 20.68 6.86 18.02
CA THR A 503 22.08 6.45 18.01
C THR A 503 22.25 5.21 18.89
N ILE A 504 22.84 4.16 18.32
CA ILE A 504 23.32 3.00 19.06
C ILE A 504 24.78 3.25 19.33
N GLU A 505 25.12 3.52 20.59
CA GLU A 505 26.46 3.84 20.99
C GLU A 505 27.27 2.57 21.29
N GLY A 506 28.58 2.63 21.05
CA GLY A 506 29.53 1.63 21.51
C GLY A 506 29.40 0.28 20.78
N LEU A 507 29.34 0.26 19.44
CA LEU A 507 29.28 -1.00 18.67
C LEU A 507 30.41 -1.98 19.06
N SER A 508 31.63 -1.47 19.34
CA SER A 508 32.76 -2.27 19.73
C SER A 508 32.61 -2.95 21.10
N GLU A 509 31.77 -2.41 21.96
CA GLU A 509 31.50 -2.93 23.28
C GLU A 509 30.40 -3.97 23.29
N LYS A 510 29.43 -3.78 22.38
CA LYS A 510 28.22 -4.62 22.26
C LYS A 510 28.41 -5.83 21.36
N PHE A 511 29.41 -5.83 20.50
CA PHE A 511 29.64 -6.91 19.57
C PHE A 511 30.69 -7.90 20.11
N ASN A 512 30.50 -9.19 19.79
CA ASN A 512 31.44 -10.24 20.12
C ASN A 512 32.85 -9.90 19.61
N LYS A 513 33.84 -9.95 20.48
CA LYS A 513 35.20 -9.48 20.21
C LYS A 513 35.92 -10.25 19.10
N GLU A 514 35.63 -11.53 18.94
CA GLU A 514 36.22 -12.36 17.89
C GLU A 514 35.75 -11.91 16.51
N TYR A 515 34.43 -11.83 16.31
CA TYR A 515 33.84 -11.37 15.04
C TYR A 515 34.10 -9.89 14.78
N TRP A 516 34.22 -9.08 15.82
CA TRP A 516 34.67 -7.70 15.71
C TRP A 516 36.08 -7.61 15.13
N ASN A 517 36.99 -8.48 15.55
CA ASN A 517 38.38 -8.51 15.07
C ASN A 517 38.41 -8.97 13.58
N TYR A 518 37.63 -9.98 13.19
CA TYR A 518 37.52 -10.38 11.80
C TYR A 518 36.97 -9.24 10.93
N ALA A 519 35.91 -8.58 11.37
CA ALA A 519 35.35 -7.44 10.69
C ALA A 519 36.34 -6.28 10.55
N LYS A 520 37.18 -6.06 11.55
CA LYS A 520 38.25 -5.06 11.55
C LYS A 520 39.33 -5.37 10.49
N LEU A 521 39.74 -6.64 10.35
CA LEU A 521 40.68 -7.09 9.33
C LEU A 521 40.07 -6.92 7.92
N ILE A 522 38.80 -7.31 7.73
CA ILE A 522 38.10 -7.11 6.46
C ILE A 522 37.99 -5.63 6.14
N SER A 523 37.66 -4.79 7.12
CA SER A 523 37.65 -3.34 6.95
C SER A 523 39.03 -2.79 6.54
N GLY A 524 40.11 -3.40 7.03
CA GLY A 524 41.50 -3.07 6.64
C GLY A 524 41.69 -3.25 5.14
N VAL A 525 41.34 -4.40 4.57
CA VAL A 525 41.51 -4.67 3.13
C VAL A 525 40.54 -3.85 2.26
N LEU A 526 39.33 -3.54 2.75
CA LEU A 526 38.37 -2.67 2.08
C LEU A 526 38.90 -1.24 1.93
N ARG A 527 39.56 -0.70 2.95
CA ARG A 527 40.20 0.63 2.92
C ARG A 527 41.27 0.77 1.87
N TYR A 528 42.01 -0.31 1.60
CA TYR A 528 43.01 -0.37 0.51
C TYR A 528 42.38 -0.69 -0.84
N ARG A 529 41.04 -0.64 -0.94
CA ARG A 529 40.28 -0.86 -2.19
C ARG A 529 40.63 -2.18 -2.90
N MET A 530 40.86 -3.24 -2.11
CA MET A 530 40.91 -4.58 -2.68
C MET A 530 39.62 -4.84 -3.47
N PRO A 531 39.66 -5.35 -4.71
CA PRO A 531 38.45 -5.69 -5.45
C PRO A 531 37.51 -6.57 -4.64
N ILE A 532 36.23 -6.23 -4.62
CA ILE A 532 35.23 -6.85 -3.72
C ILE A 532 35.17 -8.36 -3.93
N GLU A 533 35.31 -8.85 -5.17
CA GLU A 533 35.33 -10.27 -5.49
C GLU A 533 36.50 -11.00 -4.77
N GLN A 534 37.64 -10.32 -4.64
CA GLN A 534 38.78 -10.88 -3.91
C GLN A 534 38.57 -10.84 -2.40
N VAL A 535 37.93 -9.79 -1.88
CA VAL A 535 37.54 -9.73 -0.47
C VAL A 535 36.56 -10.85 -0.13
N ILE A 536 35.56 -11.08 -0.96
CA ILE A 536 34.58 -12.17 -0.81
C ILE A 536 35.28 -13.53 -0.85
N LYS A 537 36.21 -13.74 -1.79
CA LYS A 537 37.00 -14.96 -1.86
C LYS A 537 37.86 -15.18 -0.62
N LEU A 538 38.44 -14.11 -0.08
CA LEU A 538 39.18 -14.14 1.16
C LEU A 538 38.26 -14.53 2.35
N VAL A 539 37.10 -13.91 2.49
CA VAL A 539 36.11 -14.23 3.53
C VAL A 539 35.65 -15.67 3.42
N GLY A 540 35.32 -16.14 2.20
CA GLY A 540 34.92 -17.52 1.93
C GLY A 540 35.98 -18.56 2.28
N SER A 541 37.29 -18.19 2.25
CA SER A 541 38.40 -19.08 2.60
C SER A 541 38.64 -19.21 4.12
N LEU A 542 38.00 -18.37 4.95
CA LEU A 542 38.14 -18.44 6.40
C LEU A 542 37.61 -19.77 6.94
N GLN A 543 38.38 -20.43 7.78
CA GLN A 543 37.97 -21.64 8.48
C GLN A 543 37.43 -21.24 9.85
N LEU A 544 36.12 -21.28 10.01
CA LEU A 544 35.42 -21.01 11.27
C LEU A 544 34.79 -22.29 11.80
N ASN A 545 34.75 -22.45 13.12
CA ASN A 545 34.19 -23.64 13.77
C ASN A 545 32.66 -23.71 13.67
N SER A 546 32.12 -23.85 12.45
CA SER A 546 30.68 -23.99 12.20
C SER A 546 30.44 -24.90 11.00
N GLU A 547 29.59 -25.92 11.19
CA GLU A 547 29.15 -26.86 10.16
C GLU A 547 27.80 -26.46 9.54
N SER A 548 27.22 -25.33 9.95
CA SER A 548 25.91 -24.86 9.48
C SER A 548 25.99 -24.24 8.07
N ILE A 549 24.92 -24.40 7.29
CA ILE A 549 24.75 -23.74 5.99
C ILE A 549 24.70 -22.21 6.16
N ASN A 550 24.12 -21.74 7.26
CA ASN A 550 24.06 -20.32 7.62
C ASN A 550 25.20 -19.98 8.58
N THR A 551 26.29 -19.45 8.05
CA THR A 551 27.47 -19.05 8.84
C THR A 551 27.70 -17.55 8.77
N TRP A 552 28.47 -17.02 9.72
CA TRP A 552 28.90 -15.63 9.75
C TRP A 552 29.58 -15.22 8.42
N LYS A 553 30.46 -16.06 7.86
CA LYS A 553 31.14 -15.76 6.61
C LYS A 553 30.17 -15.63 5.44
N ASN A 554 29.17 -16.50 5.35
CA ASN A 554 28.13 -16.41 4.31
C ASN A 554 27.32 -15.11 4.43
N GLY A 555 27.07 -14.67 5.67
CA GLY A 555 26.42 -13.39 5.96
C GLY A 555 27.26 -12.18 5.52
N VAL A 556 28.56 -12.20 5.80
CA VAL A 556 29.49 -11.15 5.38
C VAL A 556 29.67 -11.15 3.86
N GLU A 557 29.84 -12.33 3.24
CA GLU A 557 29.87 -12.44 1.78
C GLU A 557 28.62 -11.84 1.16
N ARG A 558 27.45 -12.18 1.68
CA ARG A 558 26.18 -11.64 1.21
C ARG A 558 26.10 -10.12 1.33
N ALA A 559 26.61 -9.56 2.44
CA ALA A 559 26.63 -8.12 2.66
C ALA A 559 27.55 -7.39 1.66
N LEU A 560 28.64 -8.02 1.22
CA LEU A 560 29.60 -7.45 0.30
C LEU A 560 29.28 -7.72 -1.18
N LYS A 561 28.61 -8.84 -1.52
CA LYS A 561 28.29 -9.23 -2.90
C LYS A 561 27.49 -8.18 -3.66
N LYS A 562 26.64 -7.43 -2.99
CA LYS A 562 25.83 -6.37 -3.61
C LYS A 562 26.65 -5.17 -4.16
N TYR A 563 27.92 -5.09 -3.82
CA TYR A 563 28.82 -4.04 -4.31
C TYR A 563 29.74 -4.52 -5.43
N ILE A 564 29.59 -5.75 -5.91
CA ILE A 564 30.28 -6.21 -7.13
C ILE A 564 29.59 -5.53 -8.33
N GLN A 565 30.39 -4.97 -9.21
CA GLN A 565 29.85 -4.33 -10.41
C GLN A 565 29.17 -5.37 -11.31
N ASP A 566 27.98 -5.06 -11.76
CA ASP A 566 27.20 -5.92 -12.67
C ASP A 566 27.99 -6.19 -13.96
N GLY A 567 27.91 -7.44 -14.45
CA GLY A 567 28.64 -7.89 -15.61
C GLY A 567 30.08 -8.36 -15.31
N THR A 568 30.56 -8.29 -14.05
CA THR A 568 31.88 -8.81 -13.67
C THR A 568 31.93 -10.33 -13.85
N GLU A 569 32.87 -10.83 -14.64
CA GLU A 569 33.07 -12.27 -14.88
C GLU A 569 33.53 -12.99 -13.60
N ALA A 570 32.88 -14.10 -13.28
CA ALA A 570 33.28 -14.97 -12.17
C ALA A 570 34.35 -15.98 -12.65
N LYS A 571 35.55 -15.49 -12.88
CA LYS A 571 36.66 -16.29 -13.42
C LYS A 571 36.91 -17.58 -12.60
N GLY A 572 36.97 -18.71 -13.31
CA GLY A 572 37.28 -20.02 -12.75
C GLY A 572 36.10 -20.71 -12.09
N LYS A 573 34.86 -20.18 -12.24
CA LYS A 573 33.64 -20.83 -11.81
C LYS A 573 32.85 -21.38 -13.00
N LYS A 574 32.47 -22.65 -12.93
CA LYS A 574 31.60 -23.29 -13.92
C LYS A 574 30.14 -23.23 -13.49
N CYS A 575 29.28 -22.97 -14.46
CA CYS A 575 27.85 -23.02 -14.23
C CYS A 575 27.44 -24.45 -13.80
N PRO A 576 26.78 -24.63 -12.66
CA PRO A 576 26.39 -25.96 -12.20
C PRO A 576 25.32 -26.63 -13.09
N ASN A 577 24.64 -25.83 -13.93
CA ASN A 577 23.55 -26.31 -14.78
C ASN A 577 24.02 -26.70 -16.19
N CYS A 578 24.90 -25.92 -16.83
CA CYS A 578 25.36 -26.20 -18.19
C CYS A 578 26.86 -26.49 -18.30
N GLY A 579 27.64 -26.36 -17.21
CA GLY A 579 29.07 -26.61 -17.18
C GLY A 579 29.95 -25.52 -17.81
N ASN A 580 29.35 -24.48 -18.40
CA ASN A 580 30.11 -23.41 -19.08
C ASN A 580 30.72 -22.41 -18.08
N GLU A 581 31.86 -21.79 -18.43
CA GLU A 581 32.51 -20.77 -17.61
C GLU A 581 32.03 -19.35 -17.98
N THR A 582 30.70 -19.19 -18.13
CA THR A 582 30.08 -17.93 -18.55
C THR A 582 29.24 -17.33 -17.39
N LEU A 583 29.75 -17.47 -16.18
CA LEU A 583 29.12 -16.88 -14.98
C LEU A 583 29.58 -15.43 -14.83
N VAL A 584 28.63 -14.53 -14.70
CA VAL A 584 28.86 -13.11 -14.39
C VAL A 584 28.16 -12.76 -13.08
N TYR A 585 28.69 -11.77 -12.37
CA TYR A 585 27.99 -11.16 -11.25
C TYR A 585 26.97 -10.16 -11.77
N GLN A 586 25.77 -10.24 -11.23
CA GLN A 586 24.72 -9.26 -11.45
C GLN A 586 23.94 -9.09 -10.16
N GLU A 587 23.93 -7.86 -9.63
CA GLU A 587 23.31 -7.51 -8.34
C GLU A 587 23.70 -8.44 -7.18
N GLY A 588 24.97 -8.87 -7.18
CA GLY A 588 25.54 -9.75 -6.14
C GLY A 588 25.30 -11.24 -6.33
N CYS A 589 24.58 -11.65 -7.36
CA CYS A 589 24.36 -13.05 -7.71
C CYS A 589 25.20 -13.50 -8.90
N LEU A 590 25.45 -14.82 -9.00
CA LEU A 590 26.14 -15.41 -10.17
C LEU A 590 25.11 -15.87 -11.19
N ILE A 591 25.20 -15.34 -12.40
CA ILE A 591 24.32 -15.67 -13.52
C ILE A 591 25.13 -16.25 -14.65
N CYS A 592 24.63 -17.33 -15.22
CA CYS A 592 25.20 -17.91 -16.42
C CYS A 592 24.60 -17.24 -17.65
N THR A 593 25.43 -16.54 -18.43
CA THR A 593 24.99 -15.87 -19.65
C THR A 593 24.59 -16.85 -20.76
N THR A 594 24.93 -18.13 -20.65
CA THR A 594 24.60 -19.18 -21.62
C THR A 594 23.26 -19.83 -21.36
N CYS A 595 22.93 -20.18 -20.13
CA CYS A 595 21.72 -20.94 -19.82
C CYS A 595 20.75 -20.22 -18.86
N GLY A 596 21.07 -19.00 -18.44
CA GLY A 596 20.24 -18.23 -17.52
C GLY A 596 20.22 -18.76 -16.08
N ALA A 597 20.95 -19.81 -15.75
CA ALA A 597 21.00 -20.33 -14.38
C ALA A 597 21.56 -19.30 -13.43
N SER A 598 20.84 -19.02 -12.35
CA SER A 598 21.21 -18.05 -11.31
C SER A 598 21.54 -18.77 -10.00
N ARG A 599 22.56 -18.30 -9.31
CA ARG A 599 22.92 -18.74 -7.96
C ARG A 599 23.19 -17.55 -7.07
N CYS A 600 22.23 -17.26 -6.20
CA CYS A 600 22.42 -16.35 -5.08
C CYS A 600 22.86 -17.18 -3.87
N GLY A 601 23.99 -16.82 -3.26
CA GLY A 601 24.56 -17.55 -2.14
C GLY A 601 23.82 -17.30 -0.84
#